data_81318b049ea69987655112b8fd71f2a6
#
_entry.id   81318b049ea69987655112b8fd71f2a6
#
_cell.length_a   1.000
_cell.length_b   1.000
_cell.length_c   1.000
_cell.angle_alpha   90.00
_cell.angle_beta   90.00
_cell.angle_gamma   90.00
#
_symmetry.space_group_name_H-M   'P 1'
#
loop_
_entity.id
_entity.type
_entity.pdbx_description
1 polymer ?
#
loop_
_entity_poly.entity_id
_entity_poly.type
_entity_poly.pdbx_seq_one_letter_code
_entity_poly.pdbx_strand_id
1 'polypeptide(L)'
;MMKAVYISIVTIVLLVGCGESKQPTKNAVKKDSAPTPTTKVQPQSTNSIAQEQSEPDKPKYEIWEAASLGAIKIVNELLDAGVDVNSLDKRGRTPLHWASTEKVIRKLIAKGSNINSKDGRGMTPLHCYIIEDKKTEEAKILLEAGAKVNSTTSSGHTPLHYATSNNKFKFVGFLIENGANTNAKSNSGVTPLHSASLSDDYRIIELLLSKGAQVNSLTKDGVKLFANGTPLDWAQKANKEKAISLLRKNGAKTAKELQTK
;
A
#
# COMPACT_ATOMS: atom_id res chain seq x y z
N MET A 1 11.06 26.32 -3.62
CA MET A 1 10.22 26.03 -2.44
C MET A 1 8.82 25.44 -2.78
N MET A 2 8.24 25.66 -3.98
CA MET A 2 6.89 25.14 -4.33
C MET A 2 6.82 23.63 -4.63
N LYS A 3 7.89 22.95 -5.04
CA LYS A 3 7.89 21.51 -5.33
C LYS A 3 7.71 20.59 -4.10
N ALA A 4 8.18 21.02 -2.93
CA ALA A 4 8.08 20.24 -1.70
C ALA A 4 6.65 20.21 -1.11
N VAL A 5 5.86 21.26 -1.34
CA VAL A 5 4.46 21.37 -0.88
C VAL A 5 3.54 20.45 -1.71
N TYR A 6 3.90 20.19 -2.96
CA TYR A 6 3.08 19.43 -3.91
C TYR A 6 3.06 17.92 -3.62
N ILE A 7 4.20 17.34 -3.24
CA ILE A 7 4.28 15.93 -2.83
C ILE A 7 3.43 15.71 -1.57
N SER A 8 3.36 16.72 -0.71
CA SER A 8 2.57 16.67 0.53
C SER A 8 1.06 16.64 0.27
N ILE A 9 0.53 17.31 -0.77
CA ILE A 9 -0.92 17.39 -1.02
C ILE A 9 -1.45 16.07 -1.61
N VAL A 10 -0.75 15.47 -2.57
CA VAL A 10 -1.15 14.18 -3.16
C VAL A 10 -0.99 13.05 -2.13
N THR A 11 0.08 13.08 -1.34
CA THR A 11 0.29 12.14 -0.24
C THR A 11 -0.73 12.33 0.88
N ILE A 12 -1.16 13.58 1.17
CA ILE A 12 -2.18 13.88 2.17
C ILE A 12 -3.56 13.38 1.75
N VAL A 13 -3.94 13.48 0.47
CA VAL A 13 -5.23 12.92 -0.01
C VAL A 13 -5.28 11.40 0.13
N LEU A 14 -4.14 10.71 0.02
CA LEU A 14 -4.03 9.27 0.25
C LEU A 14 -3.82 8.91 1.74
N LEU A 15 -3.22 9.82 2.55
CA LEU A 15 -2.93 9.59 3.97
C LEU A 15 -4.07 10.02 4.91
N VAL A 16 -4.92 10.97 4.54
CA VAL A 16 -6.05 11.43 5.36
C VAL A 16 -7.20 10.40 5.44
N GLY A 17 -7.15 9.32 4.64
CA GLY A 17 -7.96 8.12 4.87
C GLY A 17 -7.47 7.20 5.99
N CYS A 18 -6.31 7.49 6.60
CA CYS A 18 -5.73 6.72 7.70
C CYS A 18 -5.80 7.55 8.99
N GLY A 19 -6.92 7.49 9.71
CA GLY A 19 -7.01 7.99 11.07
C GLY A 19 -6.01 7.26 11.96
N GLU A 20 -5.11 8.01 12.59
CA GLU A 20 -4.26 7.50 13.65
C GLU A 20 -5.14 7.07 14.83
N SER A 21 -5.23 5.78 15.10
CA SER A 21 -5.73 5.28 16.36
C SER A 21 -4.65 5.46 17.43
N LYS A 22 -4.76 6.53 18.22
CA LYS A 22 -3.98 6.70 19.44
C LYS A 22 -4.39 5.63 20.45
N GLN A 23 -3.48 4.73 20.77
CA GLN A 23 -3.59 3.92 21.98
C GLN A 23 -3.22 4.78 23.21
N PRO A 24 -3.98 4.69 24.31
CA PRO A 24 -3.64 5.42 25.53
C PRO A 24 -2.55 4.69 26.31
N THR A 25 -1.42 5.35 26.51
CA THR A 25 -0.41 4.97 27.49
C THR A 25 -0.93 5.26 28.90
N LYS A 26 -0.99 4.26 29.76
CA LYS A 26 -1.09 4.47 31.22
C LYS A 26 0.19 4.00 31.88
N ASN A 27 1.04 4.94 32.21
CA ASN A 27 2.05 4.82 33.26
C ASN A 27 1.39 5.08 34.60
N ALA A 28 1.64 4.24 35.56
CA ALA A 28 1.55 4.59 36.98
C ALA A 28 2.70 3.91 37.74
N VAL A 29 3.63 4.76 38.11
CA VAL A 29 4.75 4.46 39.03
C VAL A 29 4.21 4.41 40.49
N LYS A 30 4.63 3.43 41.30
CA LYS A 30 4.81 3.63 42.73
C LYS A 30 6.05 2.89 43.21
N LYS A 31 6.92 3.67 43.84
CA LYS A 31 8.05 3.31 44.69
C LYS A 31 7.55 2.70 46.01
N ASP A 32 8.29 1.77 46.55
CA ASP A 32 9.00 1.90 47.83
C ASP A 32 9.55 0.57 48.34
N SER A 33 10.78 0.69 48.72
CA SER A 33 11.53 0.22 49.92
C SER A 33 12.04 -1.22 49.99
N ALA A 34 13.38 -1.29 49.99
CA ALA A 34 14.19 -2.39 50.52
C ALA A 34 14.19 -2.36 52.07
N PRO A 35 14.62 -3.42 52.78
CA PRO A 35 16.05 -3.59 53.07
C PRO A 35 16.57 -5.07 53.12
N THR A 36 17.87 -5.18 52.98
CA THR A 36 18.80 -6.27 53.26
C THR A 36 18.98 -6.50 54.80
N PRO A 37 19.80 -7.50 55.32
CA PRO A 37 20.59 -8.58 54.72
C PRO A 37 20.67 -9.88 55.56
N THR A 38 21.64 -10.78 55.20
CA THR A 38 22.33 -11.85 55.96
C THR A 38 21.82 -13.28 55.73
N THR A 39 22.61 -14.30 55.40
CA THR A 39 23.88 -14.84 55.81
C THR A 39 24.11 -16.22 55.14
N LYS A 40 25.31 -16.43 54.59
CA LYS A 40 26.07 -17.64 54.28
C LYS A 40 25.45 -19.03 54.57
N VAL A 41 25.57 -19.98 53.63
CA VAL A 41 26.35 -21.23 53.70
C VAL A 41 26.50 -21.87 52.32
N GLN A 42 27.73 -22.15 51.86
CA GLN A 42 28.12 -23.20 50.93
C GLN A 42 28.46 -24.44 51.78
N PRO A 43 28.55 -25.71 51.27
CA PRO A 43 29.06 -26.11 49.94
C PRO A 43 28.40 -27.39 49.35
N GLN A 44 28.83 -27.68 48.19
CA GLN A 44 29.25 -28.96 47.59
C GLN A 44 28.62 -29.33 46.25
N SER A 45 29.55 -29.42 45.36
CA SER A 45 29.54 -29.95 43.99
C SER A 45 28.75 -31.27 43.83
N THR A 46 27.90 -31.28 42.79
CA THR A 46 27.77 -32.46 41.92
C THR A 46 27.75 -32.00 40.46
N ASN A 47 28.74 -32.45 39.72
CA ASN A 47 28.86 -32.36 38.27
C ASN A 47 27.63 -33.04 37.64
N SER A 48 26.69 -32.28 37.13
CA SER A 48 25.79 -32.72 36.09
C SER A 48 26.07 -31.84 34.89
N ILE A 49 26.73 -32.45 33.91
CA ILE A 49 26.87 -31.87 32.54
C ILE A 49 25.43 -31.73 32.04
N ALA A 50 24.82 -30.57 32.30
CA ALA A 50 23.67 -30.14 31.58
C ALA A 50 24.18 -29.87 30.15
N GLN A 51 23.83 -30.77 29.23
CA GLN A 51 23.92 -30.49 27.80
C GLN A 51 23.15 -29.19 27.57
N GLU A 52 23.89 -28.14 27.30
CA GLU A 52 23.39 -26.90 26.77
C GLU A 52 22.79 -27.26 25.40
N GLN A 53 21.48 -27.54 25.41
CA GLN A 53 20.70 -27.63 24.20
C GLN A 53 20.74 -26.21 23.63
N SER A 54 21.68 -26.00 22.71
CA SER A 54 21.68 -24.81 21.86
C SER A 54 20.28 -24.69 21.24
N GLU A 55 19.56 -23.64 21.62
CA GLU A 55 18.35 -23.26 20.87
C GLU A 55 18.73 -23.28 19.40
N PRO A 56 17.89 -23.86 18.52
CA PRO A 56 18.19 -23.87 17.07
C PRO A 56 18.42 -22.44 16.64
N ASP A 57 19.57 -22.21 16.01
CA ASP A 57 20.07 -20.90 15.57
C ASP A 57 18.92 -20.18 14.83
N LYS A 58 18.39 -19.15 15.47
CA LYS A 58 17.25 -18.39 14.91
C LYS A 58 17.68 -17.90 13.51
N PRO A 59 16.94 -18.17 12.45
CA PRO A 59 17.38 -17.80 11.11
C PRO A 59 17.70 -16.31 11.08
N LYS A 60 18.87 -15.98 10.53
CA LYS A 60 19.42 -14.60 10.46
C LYS A 60 18.47 -13.61 9.80
N TYR A 61 17.54 -14.09 8.99
CA TYR A 61 16.57 -13.28 8.25
C TYR A 61 15.18 -13.85 8.41
N GLU A 62 14.21 -12.96 8.53
CA GLU A 62 12.81 -13.31 8.35
C GLU A 62 12.53 -13.50 6.84
N ILE A 63 11.58 -14.36 6.50
CA ILE A 63 11.30 -14.66 5.07
C ILE A 63 10.87 -13.44 4.26
N TRP A 64 10.16 -12.49 4.86
CA TRP A 64 9.76 -11.26 4.20
C TRP A 64 10.96 -10.31 3.99
N GLU A 65 11.98 -10.33 4.85
CA GLU A 65 13.24 -9.61 4.62
C GLU A 65 14.01 -10.22 3.45
N ALA A 66 14.16 -11.55 3.45
CA ALA A 66 14.81 -12.27 2.36
C ALA A 66 14.08 -12.04 1.02
N ALA A 67 12.75 -11.98 1.04
CA ALA A 67 11.93 -11.68 -0.14
C ALA A 67 12.17 -10.26 -0.64
N SER A 68 12.26 -9.27 0.26
CA SER A 68 12.50 -7.87 -0.08
C SER A 68 13.90 -7.65 -0.68
N LEU A 69 14.90 -8.37 -0.20
CA LEU A 69 16.26 -8.37 -0.74
C LEU A 69 16.39 -9.15 -2.06
N GLY A 70 15.34 -9.87 -2.48
CA GLY A 70 15.42 -10.76 -3.65
C GLY A 70 16.35 -11.96 -3.46
N ALA A 71 16.67 -12.32 -2.22
CA ALA A 71 17.64 -13.34 -1.84
C ALA A 71 17.05 -14.76 -2.01
N ILE A 72 16.90 -15.22 -3.24
CA ILE A 72 16.23 -16.49 -3.57
C ILE A 72 16.81 -17.71 -2.84
N LYS A 73 18.12 -17.74 -2.57
CA LYS A 73 18.76 -18.82 -1.81
C LYS A 73 18.23 -18.86 -0.39
N ILE A 74 18.22 -17.72 0.31
CA ILE A 74 17.73 -17.61 1.68
C ILE A 74 16.23 -17.92 1.75
N VAL A 75 15.44 -17.43 0.78
CA VAL A 75 14.01 -17.77 0.68
C VAL A 75 13.80 -19.26 0.55
N ASN A 76 14.60 -19.96 -0.25
CA ASN A 76 14.52 -21.42 -0.38
C ASN A 76 14.85 -22.11 0.95
N GLU A 77 15.98 -21.76 1.58
CA GLU A 77 16.41 -22.32 2.85
C GLU A 77 15.36 -22.20 3.95
N LEU A 78 14.73 -21.00 4.06
CA LEU A 78 13.66 -20.74 5.02
C LEU A 78 12.41 -21.57 4.74
N LEU A 79 11.99 -21.66 3.46
CA LEU A 79 10.83 -22.48 3.07
C LEU A 79 11.06 -23.97 3.26
N ASP A 80 12.28 -24.46 2.99
CA ASP A 80 12.65 -25.86 3.18
C ASP A 80 12.80 -26.20 4.67
N ALA A 81 13.13 -25.21 5.52
CA ALA A 81 13.09 -25.31 6.97
C ALA A 81 11.65 -25.24 7.56
N GLY A 82 10.62 -25.14 6.71
CA GLY A 82 9.22 -25.16 7.15
C GLY A 82 8.65 -23.78 7.54
N VAL A 83 9.34 -22.68 7.25
CA VAL A 83 8.79 -21.34 7.50
C VAL A 83 7.54 -21.13 6.64
N ASP A 84 6.46 -20.66 7.24
CA ASP A 84 5.20 -20.40 6.53
C ASP A 84 5.39 -19.31 5.46
N VAL A 85 5.10 -19.67 4.20
CA VAL A 85 5.15 -18.78 3.04
C VAL A 85 4.20 -17.57 3.17
N ASN A 86 3.21 -17.64 4.05
CA ASN A 86 2.24 -16.58 4.35
C ASN A 86 2.47 -15.91 5.71
N SER A 87 3.62 -16.13 6.36
CA SER A 87 3.96 -15.47 7.61
C SER A 87 3.86 -13.95 7.48
N LEU A 88 3.42 -13.28 8.55
CA LEU A 88 3.12 -11.86 8.52
C LEU A 88 4.21 -11.04 9.22
N ASP A 89 4.57 -9.92 8.62
CA ASP A 89 5.35 -8.89 9.30
C ASP A 89 4.47 -8.10 10.31
N LYS A 90 5.07 -7.14 11.02
CA LYS A 90 4.39 -6.28 12.00
C LYS A 90 3.27 -5.43 11.40
N ARG A 91 3.18 -5.30 10.05
CA ARG A 91 2.15 -4.56 9.32
C ARG A 91 1.10 -5.48 8.70
N GLY A 92 1.16 -6.78 8.97
CA GLY A 92 0.29 -7.78 8.36
C GLY A 92 0.61 -8.09 6.89
N ARG A 93 1.83 -7.82 6.43
CA ARG A 93 2.29 -8.09 5.07
C ARG A 93 2.91 -9.48 4.99
N THR A 94 2.53 -10.23 3.96
CA THR A 94 3.18 -11.51 3.62
C THR A 94 4.49 -11.27 2.86
N PRO A 95 5.38 -12.30 2.74
CA PRO A 95 6.57 -12.21 1.91
C PRO A 95 6.31 -11.74 0.48
N LEU A 96 5.14 -12.10 -0.08
CA LEU A 96 4.76 -11.69 -1.43
C LEU A 96 4.52 -10.18 -1.57
N HIS A 97 4.12 -9.48 -0.51
CA HIS A 97 4.03 -8.01 -0.53
C HIS A 97 5.41 -7.34 -0.71
N TRP A 98 6.47 -8.00 -0.24
CA TRP A 98 7.84 -7.50 -0.23
C TRP A 98 8.69 -7.98 -1.41
N ALA A 99 8.31 -9.11 -2.02
CA ALA A 99 9.13 -9.76 -3.03
C ALA A 99 9.57 -8.78 -4.15
N SER A 100 10.89 -8.70 -4.38
CA SER A 100 11.49 -7.68 -5.24
C SER A 100 12.04 -8.22 -6.57
N THR A 101 11.99 -9.53 -6.79
CA THR A 101 12.48 -10.15 -8.00
C THR A 101 11.51 -11.21 -8.52
N GLU A 102 11.45 -11.37 -9.84
CA GLU A 102 10.63 -12.39 -10.50
C GLU A 102 10.87 -13.80 -9.92
N LYS A 103 12.12 -14.16 -9.68
CA LYS A 103 12.47 -15.50 -9.14
C LYS A 103 11.85 -15.74 -7.78
N VAL A 104 11.88 -14.74 -6.88
CA VAL A 104 11.28 -14.84 -5.56
C VAL A 104 9.76 -14.86 -5.64
N ILE A 105 9.16 -14.00 -6.49
CA ILE A 105 7.72 -13.94 -6.70
C ILE A 105 7.19 -15.31 -7.14
N ARG A 106 7.77 -15.88 -8.21
CA ARG A 106 7.37 -17.18 -8.73
C ARG A 106 7.57 -18.31 -7.70
N LYS A 107 8.66 -18.27 -6.94
CA LYS A 107 8.90 -19.26 -5.88
C LYS A 107 7.84 -19.20 -4.79
N LEU A 108 7.54 -18.01 -4.27
CA LEU A 108 6.51 -17.82 -3.24
C LEU A 108 5.12 -18.26 -3.75
N ILE A 109 4.76 -17.90 -4.98
CA ILE A 109 3.51 -18.34 -5.60
C ILE A 109 3.45 -19.87 -5.72
N ALA A 110 4.52 -20.50 -6.21
CA ALA A 110 4.61 -21.95 -6.33
C ALA A 110 4.53 -22.68 -4.98
N LYS A 111 4.90 -22.02 -3.88
CA LYS A 111 4.80 -22.56 -2.52
C LYS A 111 3.46 -22.21 -1.84
N GLY A 112 2.50 -21.65 -2.56
CA GLY A 112 1.13 -21.41 -2.06
C GLY A 112 0.93 -20.06 -1.38
N SER A 113 1.69 -19.03 -1.76
CA SER A 113 1.40 -17.68 -1.27
C SER A 113 0.00 -17.22 -1.63
N ASN A 114 -0.69 -16.62 -0.66
CA ASN A 114 -1.97 -15.96 -0.92
C ASN A 114 -1.76 -14.65 -1.70
N ILE A 115 -2.05 -14.71 -3.01
CA ILE A 115 -1.81 -13.61 -3.96
C ILE A 115 -2.65 -12.37 -3.63
N ASN A 116 -3.80 -12.57 -3.00
CA ASN A 116 -4.76 -11.50 -2.66
C ASN A 116 -4.77 -11.19 -1.14
N SER A 117 -3.73 -11.62 -0.41
CA SER A 117 -3.61 -11.29 1.00
C SER A 117 -3.63 -9.77 1.22
N LYS A 118 -4.31 -9.32 2.27
CA LYS A 118 -4.43 -7.90 2.61
C LYS A 118 -3.59 -7.59 3.85
N ASP A 119 -2.79 -6.53 3.77
CA ASP A 119 -2.08 -6.00 4.93
C ASP A 119 -3.02 -5.24 5.88
N GLY A 120 -2.50 -4.67 6.97
CA GLY A 120 -3.27 -3.90 7.96
C GLY A 120 -4.01 -2.68 7.41
N ARG A 121 -3.69 -2.23 6.18
CA ARG A 121 -4.38 -1.17 5.44
C ARG A 121 -5.32 -1.70 4.36
N GLY A 122 -5.47 -3.00 4.25
CA GLY A 122 -6.20 -3.66 3.19
C GLY A 122 -5.49 -3.68 1.84
N MET A 123 -4.19 -3.37 1.80
CA MET A 123 -3.41 -3.38 0.57
C MET A 123 -3.02 -4.82 0.21
N THR A 124 -3.15 -5.16 -1.08
CA THR A 124 -2.66 -6.43 -1.62
C THR A 124 -1.23 -6.28 -2.15
N PRO A 125 -0.50 -7.38 -2.44
CA PRO A 125 0.81 -7.30 -3.10
C PRO A 125 0.80 -6.42 -4.35
N LEU A 126 -0.27 -6.47 -5.17
CA LEU A 126 -0.39 -5.63 -6.37
C LEU A 126 -0.41 -4.12 -6.04
N HIS A 127 -1.06 -3.69 -4.96
CA HIS A 127 -1.00 -2.29 -4.51
C HIS A 127 0.43 -1.89 -4.12
N CYS A 128 1.13 -2.76 -3.36
CA CYS A 128 2.50 -2.49 -2.92
C CYS A 128 3.45 -2.34 -4.11
N TYR A 129 3.32 -3.19 -5.13
CA TYR A 129 4.18 -3.16 -6.32
C TYR A 129 4.06 -1.85 -7.10
N ILE A 130 2.86 -1.28 -7.17
CA ILE A 130 2.64 0.02 -7.82
C ILE A 130 3.26 1.16 -7.02
N ILE A 131 3.11 1.14 -5.69
CA ILE A 131 3.64 2.19 -4.80
C ILE A 131 5.16 2.17 -4.78
N GLU A 132 5.76 0.98 -4.70
CA GLU A 132 7.21 0.79 -4.65
C GLU A 132 7.90 0.93 -6.01
N ASP A 133 7.14 1.31 -7.05
CA ASP A 133 7.65 1.51 -8.42
C ASP A 133 8.36 0.27 -9.00
N LYS A 134 7.86 -0.91 -8.65
CA LYS A 134 8.34 -2.16 -9.24
C LYS A 134 7.98 -2.19 -10.73
N LYS A 135 8.64 -3.08 -11.47
CA LYS A 135 8.39 -3.19 -12.91
C LYS A 135 7.00 -3.76 -13.19
N THR A 136 6.43 -3.37 -14.32
CA THR A 136 5.13 -3.91 -14.78
C THR A 136 5.17 -5.41 -15.00
N GLU A 137 6.34 -5.96 -15.34
CA GLU A 137 6.57 -7.40 -15.52
C GLU A 137 6.33 -8.19 -14.22
N GLU A 138 6.76 -7.67 -13.09
CA GLU A 138 6.54 -8.29 -11.77
C GLU A 138 5.06 -8.23 -11.38
N ALA A 139 4.37 -7.12 -11.66
CA ALA A 139 2.94 -7.01 -11.46
C ALA A 139 2.14 -7.94 -12.41
N LYS A 140 2.65 -8.17 -13.63
CA LYS A 140 2.08 -9.12 -14.58
C LYS A 140 2.05 -10.54 -14.02
N ILE A 141 3.15 -10.98 -13.38
CA ILE A 141 3.20 -12.30 -12.73
C ILE A 141 2.09 -12.44 -11.68
N LEU A 142 1.82 -11.39 -10.89
CA LEU A 142 0.73 -11.43 -9.93
C LEU A 142 -0.64 -11.56 -10.59
N LEU A 143 -0.88 -10.83 -11.69
CA LEU A 143 -2.16 -10.90 -12.42
C LEU A 143 -2.35 -12.28 -13.09
N GLU A 144 -1.31 -12.82 -13.71
CA GLU A 144 -1.30 -14.17 -14.29
C GLU A 144 -1.60 -15.24 -13.21
N ALA A 145 -1.15 -15.02 -12.00
CA ALA A 145 -1.39 -15.89 -10.86
C ALA A 145 -2.75 -15.65 -10.17
N GLY A 146 -3.59 -14.75 -10.68
CA GLY A 146 -4.94 -14.51 -10.16
C GLY A 146 -5.06 -13.34 -9.18
N ALA A 147 -4.15 -12.36 -9.23
CA ALA A 147 -4.33 -11.13 -8.47
C ALA A 147 -5.56 -10.37 -8.97
N LYS A 148 -6.40 -9.94 -8.03
CA LYS A 148 -7.62 -9.19 -8.35
C LYS A 148 -7.27 -7.73 -8.65
N VAL A 149 -7.29 -7.34 -9.93
CA VAL A 149 -6.92 -5.99 -10.41
C VAL A 149 -7.76 -4.87 -9.79
N ASN A 150 -8.99 -5.15 -9.38
CA ASN A 150 -9.92 -4.20 -8.75
C ASN A 150 -10.04 -4.39 -7.22
N SER A 151 -9.09 -5.07 -6.58
CA SER A 151 -9.07 -5.16 -5.11
C SER A 151 -9.04 -3.77 -4.48
N THR A 152 -9.72 -3.62 -3.34
CA THR A 152 -9.78 -2.35 -2.62
C THR A 152 -9.06 -2.41 -1.29
N THR A 153 -8.40 -1.32 -0.93
CA THR A 153 -7.88 -1.07 0.42
C THR A 153 -9.02 -0.78 1.40
N SER A 154 -8.69 -0.62 2.69
CA SER A 154 -9.66 -0.23 3.73
C SER A 154 -10.34 1.11 3.45
N SER A 155 -9.70 2.01 2.70
CA SER A 155 -10.27 3.29 2.23
C SER A 155 -10.97 3.21 0.87
N GLY A 156 -11.10 2.01 0.30
CA GLY A 156 -11.76 1.78 -0.99
C GLY A 156 -10.93 2.11 -2.23
N HIS A 157 -9.63 2.40 -2.09
CA HIS A 157 -8.77 2.68 -3.23
C HIS A 157 -8.35 1.38 -3.93
N THR A 158 -8.41 1.37 -5.26
CA THR A 158 -7.93 0.28 -6.11
C THR A 158 -6.48 0.49 -6.53
N PRO A 159 -5.77 -0.52 -7.07
CA PRO A 159 -4.47 -0.35 -7.70
C PRO A 159 -4.42 0.81 -8.70
N LEU A 160 -5.48 1.01 -9.50
CA LEU A 160 -5.55 2.11 -10.46
C LEU A 160 -5.57 3.50 -9.80
N HIS A 161 -6.22 3.65 -8.64
CA HIS A 161 -6.14 4.91 -7.86
C HIS A 161 -4.69 5.22 -7.45
N TYR A 162 -3.93 4.21 -7.00
CA TYR A 162 -2.53 4.41 -6.63
C TYR A 162 -1.64 4.71 -7.84
N ALA A 163 -1.86 4.03 -8.96
CA ALA A 163 -1.13 4.30 -10.19
C ALA A 163 -1.34 5.73 -10.69
N THR A 164 -2.58 6.22 -10.65
CA THR A 164 -2.91 7.60 -11.09
C THR A 164 -2.37 8.66 -10.14
N SER A 165 -2.52 8.49 -8.81
CA SER A 165 -2.04 9.47 -7.84
C SER A 165 -0.51 9.53 -7.75
N ASN A 166 0.19 8.47 -8.12
CA ASN A 166 1.66 8.44 -8.17
C ASN A 166 2.22 8.71 -9.58
N ASN A 167 1.40 9.16 -10.53
CA ASN A 167 1.80 9.47 -11.91
C ASN A 167 2.50 8.32 -12.64
N LYS A 168 2.09 7.09 -12.38
CA LYS A 168 2.69 5.88 -12.97
C LYS A 168 2.02 5.54 -14.31
N PHE A 169 2.23 6.36 -15.34
CA PHE A 169 1.57 6.24 -16.64
C PHE A 169 1.59 4.81 -17.21
N LYS A 170 2.76 4.14 -17.16
CA LYS A 170 2.90 2.74 -17.63
C LYS A 170 2.00 1.79 -16.84
N PHE A 171 1.93 1.93 -15.50
CA PHE A 171 1.06 1.12 -14.67
C PHE A 171 -0.43 1.42 -14.91
N VAL A 172 -0.78 2.68 -15.18
CA VAL A 172 -2.16 3.06 -15.53
C VAL A 172 -2.60 2.31 -16.78
N GLY A 173 -1.80 2.36 -17.85
CA GLY A 173 -2.07 1.63 -19.09
C GLY A 173 -2.18 0.12 -18.85
N PHE A 174 -1.17 -0.45 -18.20
CA PHE A 174 -1.12 -1.86 -17.87
C PHE A 174 -2.34 -2.36 -17.07
N LEU A 175 -2.75 -1.62 -16.02
CA LEU A 175 -3.91 -2.00 -15.21
C LEU A 175 -5.22 -1.94 -16.01
N ILE A 176 -5.39 -0.91 -16.84
CA ILE A 176 -6.58 -0.75 -17.68
C ILE A 176 -6.67 -1.89 -18.70
N GLU A 177 -5.57 -2.26 -19.34
CA GLU A 177 -5.49 -3.39 -20.27
C GLU A 177 -5.85 -4.72 -19.60
N ASN A 178 -5.60 -4.84 -18.28
CA ASN A 178 -5.96 -6.00 -17.47
C ASN A 178 -7.31 -5.86 -16.74
N GLY A 179 -8.20 -4.97 -17.20
CA GLY A 179 -9.57 -4.88 -16.72
C GLY A 179 -9.77 -4.03 -15.46
N ALA A 180 -8.85 -3.09 -15.17
CA ALA A 180 -9.07 -2.15 -14.09
C ALA A 180 -10.26 -1.22 -14.40
N ASN A 181 -11.16 -1.05 -13.43
CA ASN A 181 -12.31 -0.18 -13.55
C ASN A 181 -11.88 1.31 -13.47
N THR A 182 -11.93 2.01 -14.61
CA THR A 182 -11.60 3.44 -14.70
C THR A 182 -12.55 4.34 -13.89
N ASN A 183 -13.72 3.82 -13.53
CA ASN A 183 -14.76 4.51 -12.78
C ASN A 183 -14.90 4.01 -11.32
N ALA A 184 -13.92 3.24 -10.84
CA ALA A 184 -13.91 2.78 -9.45
C ALA A 184 -13.97 3.99 -8.50
N LYS A 185 -14.82 3.90 -7.47
CA LYS A 185 -14.97 4.94 -6.44
C LYS A 185 -14.40 4.45 -5.11
N SER A 186 -13.54 5.27 -4.50
CA SER A 186 -13.13 5.05 -3.12
C SER A 186 -14.30 5.26 -2.15
N ASN A 187 -14.11 4.99 -0.86
CA ASN A 187 -15.13 5.25 0.16
C ASN A 187 -15.59 6.72 0.18
N SER A 188 -14.71 7.64 -0.20
CA SER A 188 -14.99 9.09 -0.33
C SER A 188 -15.52 9.49 -1.70
N GLY A 189 -15.78 8.53 -2.61
CA GLY A 189 -16.26 8.81 -3.96
C GLY A 189 -15.17 9.29 -4.94
N VAL A 190 -13.90 9.30 -4.52
CA VAL A 190 -12.77 9.66 -5.39
C VAL A 190 -12.63 8.61 -6.48
N THR A 191 -12.46 9.04 -7.73
CA THR A 191 -12.17 8.18 -8.88
C THR A 191 -10.71 8.36 -9.33
N PRO A 192 -10.15 7.44 -10.14
CA PRO A 192 -8.83 7.64 -10.74
C PRO A 192 -8.69 8.97 -11.48
N LEU A 193 -9.76 9.45 -12.13
CA LEU A 193 -9.75 10.73 -12.85
C LEU A 193 -9.62 11.94 -11.91
N HIS A 194 -10.20 11.89 -10.70
CA HIS A 194 -9.97 12.95 -9.70
C HIS A 194 -8.48 13.03 -9.34
N SER A 195 -7.84 11.88 -9.08
CA SER A 195 -6.40 11.86 -8.75
C SER A 195 -5.55 12.35 -9.93
N ALA A 196 -5.87 11.91 -11.15
CA ALA A 196 -5.17 12.35 -12.36
C ALA A 196 -5.30 13.85 -12.61
N SER A 197 -6.41 14.47 -12.20
CA SER A 197 -6.66 15.92 -12.38
C SER A 197 -5.72 16.81 -11.56
N LEU A 198 -5.05 16.26 -10.55
CA LEU A 198 -4.03 16.95 -9.75
C LEU A 198 -2.63 16.82 -10.36
N SER A 199 -2.46 15.97 -11.36
CA SER A 199 -1.17 15.67 -11.99
C SER A 199 -0.75 16.70 -13.02
N ASP A 200 0.56 16.82 -13.23
CA ASP A 200 1.13 17.52 -14.37
C ASP A 200 1.22 16.61 -15.62
N ASP A 201 1.06 15.30 -15.45
CA ASP A 201 1.03 14.34 -16.55
C ASP A 201 -0.40 14.15 -17.08
N TYR A 202 -0.81 15.05 -17.98
CA TYR A 202 -2.14 15.04 -18.59
C TYR A 202 -2.39 13.81 -19.48
N ARG A 203 -1.35 13.05 -19.88
CA ARG A 203 -1.51 11.80 -20.66
C ARG A 203 -2.36 10.78 -19.91
N ILE A 204 -2.28 10.78 -18.56
CA ILE A 204 -3.11 9.90 -17.72
C ILE A 204 -4.59 10.29 -17.85
N ILE A 205 -4.90 11.60 -17.88
CA ILE A 205 -6.27 12.09 -18.09
C ILE A 205 -6.79 11.64 -19.45
N GLU A 206 -5.99 11.86 -20.52
CA GLU A 206 -6.36 11.44 -21.88
C GLU A 206 -6.64 9.94 -21.95
N LEU A 207 -5.76 9.13 -21.36
CA LEU A 207 -5.92 7.69 -21.34
C LEU A 207 -7.19 7.27 -20.59
N LEU A 208 -7.44 7.81 -19.40
CA LEU A 208 -8.63 7.49 -18.63
C LEU A 208 -9.91 7.87 -19.38
N LEU A 209 -9.95 9.07 -19.98
CA LEU A 209 -11.11 9.52 -20.76
C LEU A 209 -11.34 8.67 -22.01
N SER A 210 -10.28 8.30 -22.75
CA SER A 210 -10.38 7.39 -23.90
C SER A 210 -10.88 6.00 -23.52
N LYS A 211 -10.73 5.61 -22.26
CA LYS A 211 -11.19 4.34 -21.69
C LYS A 211 -12.49 4.47 -20.88
N GLY A 212 -13.26 5.53 -21.13
CA GLY A 212 -14.62 5.71 -20.61
C GLY A 212 -14.69 6.19 -19.15
N ALA A 213 -13.66 6.89 -18.66
CA ALA A 213 -13.77 7.52 -17.36
C ALA A 213 -14.85 8.60 -17.34
N GLN A 214 -15.72 8.55 -16.33
CA GLN A 214 -16.82 9.49 -16.14
C GLN A 214 -16.28 10.85 -15.69
N VAL A 215 -16.36 11.83 -16.60
CA VAL A 215 -15.75 13.16 -16.42
C VAL A 215 -16.40 14.00 -15.31
N ASN A 216 -17.66 13.74 -14.98
CA ASN A 216 -18.46 14.49 -14.02
C ASN A 216 -18.79 13.71 -12.73
N SER A 217 -17.98 12.72 -12.37
CA SER A 217 -18.14 12.02 -11.10
C SER A 217 -17.98 12.99 -9.93
N LEU A 218 -18.81 12.84 -8.89
CA LEU A 218 -18.75 13.64 -7.67
C LEU A 218 -18.11 12.84 -6.53
N THR A 219 -17.28 13.51 -5.75
CA THR A 219 -16.86 13.02 -4.43
C THR A 219 -17.95 13.23 -3.40
N LYS A 220 -17.88 12.50 -2.29
CA LYS A 220 -18.82 12.64 -1.15
C LYS A 220 -18.44 13.83 -0.27
N ASP A 221 -19.39 14.23 0.59
CA ASP A 221 -19.10 15.13 1.70
C ASP A 221 -18.01 14.56 2.61
N GLY A 222 -17.17 15.44 3.20
CA GLY A 222 -16.14 15.04 4.16
C GLY A 222 -14.73 14.91 3.58
N VAL A 223 -14.53 15.03 2.26
CA VAL A 223 -13.20 15.21 1.67
C VAL A 223 -12.77 16.66 1.88
N LYS A 224 -12.12 16.96 3.02
CA LYS A 224 -11.85 18.30 3.58
C LYS A 224 -11.51 19.41 2.57
N LEU A 225 -10.71 19.12 1.54
CA LEU A 225 -10.33 20.09 0.51
C LEU A 225 -11.19 20.03 -0.76
N PHE A 226 -11.87 18.91 -1.01
CA PHE A 226 -12.48 18.58 -2.30
C PHE A 226 -13.86 17.94 -2.16
N ALA A 227 -14.58 18.29 -1.08
CA ALA A 227 -15.95 17.81 -0.84
C ALA A 227 -16.86 18.17 -2.01
N ASN A 228 -17.72 17.23 -2.40
CA ASN A 228 -18.70 17.40 -3.50
C ASN A 228 -18.07 17.91 -4.82
N GLY A 229 -16.78 17.70 -5.03
CA GLY A 229 -16.08 18.19 -6.21
C GLY A 229 -16.06 17.19 -7.36
N THR A 230 -16.04 17.68 -8.58
CA THR A 230 -15.75 16.93 -9.80
C THR A 230 -14.24 16.92 -10.09
N PRO A 231 -13.74 16.07 -10.99
CA PRO A 231 -12.35 16.16 -11.47
C PRO A 231 -11.95 17.57 -11.94
N LEU A 232 -12.90 18.32 -12.53
CA LEU A 232 -12.66 19.70 -12.96
C LEU A 232 -12.47 20.64 -11.76
N ASP A 233 -13.29 20.54 -10.72
CA ASP A 233 -13.13 21.33 -9.48
C ASP A 233 -11.76 21.07 -8.85
N TRP A 234 -11.30 19.82 -8.88
CA TRP A 234 -9.97 19.43 -8.37
C TRP A 234 -8.85 20.06 -9.19
N ALA A 235 -8.95 20.01 -10.55
CA ALA A 235 -7.98 20.63 -11.43
C ALA A 235 -7.91 22.16 -11.26
N GLN A 236 -9.07 22.83 -11.12
CA GLN A 236 -9.15 24.29 -10.90
C GLN A 236 -8.52 24.67 -9.55
N LYS A 237 -8.85 23.97 -8.49
CA LYS A 237 -8.31 24.23 -7.14
C LYS A 237 -6.80 24.01 -7.07
N ALA A 238 -6.26 23.14 -7.91
CA ALA A 238 -4.86 22.85 -8.05
C ALA A 238 -4.14 23.70 -9.10
N ASN A 239 -4.84 24.63 -9.77
CA ASN A 239 -4.32 25.49 -10.85
C ASN A 239 -3.66 24.68 -11.98
N LYS A 240 -4.30 23.55 -12.41
CA LYS A 240 -3.79 22.67 -13.46
C LYS A 240 -4.38 23.03 -14.81
N GLU A 241 -3.89 24.11 -15.45
CA GLU A 241 -4.44 24.69 -16.68
C GLU A 241 -4.63 23.66 -17.81
N LYS A 242 -3.62 22.81 -18.05
CA LYS A 242 -3.72 21.76 -19.09
C LYS A 242 -4.81 20.73 -18.76
N ALA A 243 -4.91 20.31 -17.49
CA ALA A 243 -5.97 19.40 -17.06
C ALA A 243 -7.35 20.06 -17.17
N ILE A 244 -7.49 21.32 -16.77
CA ILE A 244 -8.72 22.12 -16.92
C ILE A 244 -9.16 22.16 -18.38
N SER A 245 -8.27 22.56 -19.28
CA SER A 245 -8.56 22.64 -20.71
C SER A 245 -9.00 21.29 -21.27
N LEU A 246 -8.28 20.23 -20.96
CA LEU A 246 -8.57 18.88 -21.44
C LEU A 246 -9.90 18.34 -20.91
N LEU A 247 -10.17 18.54 -19.62
CA LEU A 247 -11.42 18.13 -18.99
C LEU A 247 -12.61 18.90 -19.60
N ARG A 248 -12.51 20.21 -19.78
CA ARG A 248 -13.54 21.04 -20.43
C ARG A 248 -13.83 20.58 -21.86
N LYS A 249 -12.78 20.29 -22.65
CA LYS A 249 -12.92 19.74 -24.01
C LYS A 249 -13.72 18.43 -24.03
N ASN A 250 -13.67 17.66 -22.96
CA ASN A 250 -14.39 16.39 -22.80
C ASN A 250 -15.71 16.54 -22.03
N GLY A 251 -16.27 17.75 -21.92
CA GLY A 251 -17.59 17.99 -21.33
C GLY A 251 -17.61 18.03 -19.79
N ALA A 252 -16.45 18.26 -19.17
CA ALA A 252 -16.39 18.41 -17.71
C ALA A 252 -17.15 19.66 -17.25
N LYS A 253 -17.90 19.49 -16.18
CA LYS A 253 -18.63 20.53 -15.43
C LYS A 253 -18.13 20.56 -14.00
N THR A 254 -18.16 21.73 -13.38
CA THR A 254 -17.99 21.84 -11.93
C THR A 254 -19.22 21.29 -11.19
N ALA A 255 -19.04 20.98 -9.92
CA ALA A 255 -20.17 20.55 -9.09
C ALA A 255 -21.30 21.60 -9.07
N LYS A 256 -20.94 22.91 -9.05
CA LYS A 256 -21.89 24.02 -9.13
C LYS A 256 -22.66 24.02 -10.45
N GLU A 257 -22.00 23.84 -11.58
CA GLU A 257 -22.63 23.76 -12.91
C GLU A 257 -23.53 22.53 -13.12
N LEU A 258 -23.32 21.47 -12.33
CA LEU A 258 -24.19 20.29 -12.35
C LEU A 258 -25.48 20.49 -11.57
N GLN A 259 -25.50 21.40 -10.59
CA GLN A 259 -26.67 21.71 -9.75
C GLN A 259 -27.60 22.76 -10.39
N THR A 260 -27.14 23.52 -11.38
CA THR A 260 -27.89 24.59 -12.05
C THR A 260 -28.75 24.09 -13.21
N LYS A 261 -29.38 22.91 -13.07
CA LYS A 261 -30.38 22.41 -14.04
C LYS A 261 -31.80 22.60 -13.54
#